data_01d9f449a9abf4ed502b41dfd1c8e494
#
_entry.id   01d9f449a9abf4ed502b41dfd1c8e494
#
_cell.length_a   1.000
_cell.length_b   1.000
_cell.length_c   1.000
_cell.angle_alpha   90.00
_cell.angle_beta   90.00
_cell.angle_gamma   90.00
#
_symmetry.space_group_name_H-M   'P 1'
#
loop_
_entity.id
_entity.type
_entity.pdbx_description
1 polymer ?
#
loop_
_entity_poly.entity_id
_entity_poly.type
_entity_poly.pdbx_seq_one_letter_code
_entity_poly.pdbx_strand_id
1 'polypeptide(L)'
;QVYEQIKKTLSDDPHVYVAKYKGDRACAISYTFDDGLAEHSTVAAPELEKRGFRGTFWVCGYYTEQGASAKVPRMTWDELREMSKKGHEVSSHSWAHKNAKRLTIEQVKSEIEKNDSAIYANIGIVPRTYCYPYNYKTEEIVSMASKGRVATRTKQISIGGKSTPERFDKWLKDLMKAEDWGVGMTHGINYGYDAFKSPSLFWEHLDKVKSMEDQIW
;
A
#
# COMPACT_ATOMS: atom_id res chain seq x y z
N GLN A 1 -6.32 20.46 -10.99
CA GLN A 1 -6.57 21.92 -11.12
C GLN A 1 -5.52 22.74 -10.35
N VAL A 2 -5.34 22.54 -9.03
CA VAL A 2 -4.35 23.29 -8.22
C VAL A 2 -2.91 23.06 -8.74
N TYR A 3 -2.54 21.83 -9.07
CA TYR A 3 -1.23 21.48 -9.62
C TYR A 3 -0.97 22.17 -10.98
N GLU A 4 -1.94 22.16 -11.88
CA GLU A 4 -1.83 22.84 -13.18
C GLU A 4 -1.78 24.37 -13.05
N GLN A 5 -2.45 24.91 -12.04
CA GLN A 5 -2.44 26.34 -11.74
C GLN A 5 -1.09 26.78 -11.16
N ILE A 6 -0.52 25.99 -10.23
CA ILE A 6 0.83 26.20 -9.69
C ILE A 6 1.88 26.10 -10.81
N LYS A 7 1.77 25.08 -11.65
CA LYS A 7 2.67 24.86 -12.79
C LYS A 7 2.64 26.05 -13.76
N LYS A 8 1.46 26.60 -14.03
CA LYS A 8 1.30 27.80 -14.87
C LYS A 8 1.90 29.05 -14.24
N THR A 9 1.76 29.22 -12.92
CA THR A 9 2.30 30.38 -12.18
C THR A 9 3.83 30.33 -12.05
N LEU A 10 4.42 29.13 -12.03
CA LEU A 10 5.87 28.92 -11.94
C LEU A 10 6.55 28.81 -13.30
N SER A 11 5.79 28.75 -14.41
CA SER A 11 6.33 28.58 -15.77
C SER A 11 7.12 29.79 -16.29
N ASP A 12 6.98 30.94 -15.64
CA ASP A 12 7.63 32.18 -16.07
C ASP A 12 9.05 32.35 -15.48
N ASP A 13 9.45 31.48 -14.52
CA ASP A 13 10.82 31.43 -14.00
C ASP A 13 11.50 30.11 -14.45
N PRO A 14 12.51 30.18 -15.34
CA PRO A 14 13.19 28.97 -15.84
C PRO A 14 13.99 28.21 -14.76
N HIS A 15 14.14 28.79 -13.57
CA HIS A 15 14.86 28.18 -12.43
C HIS A 15 13.92 27.53 -11.41
N VAL A 16 12.59 27.67 -11.56
CA VAL A 16 11.60 27.14 -10.64
C VAL A 16 10.67 26.15 -11.35
N TYR A 17 10.59 24.93 -10.86
CA TYR A 17 9.66 23.91 -11.35
C TYR A 17 9.12 23.06 -10.21
N VAL A 18 7.99 22.37 -10.45
CA VAL A 18 7.41 21.44 -9.50
C VAL A 18 7.89 20.04 -9.84
N ALA A 19 8.71 19.45 -8.97
CA ALA A 19 9.16 18.08 -9.12
C ALA A 19 7.97 17.10 -9.07
N LYS A 20 8.00 16.08 -9.92
CA LYS A 20 6.96 15.05 -9.96
C LYS A 20 6.96 14.20 -8.69
N TYR A 21 8.13 13.89 -8.17
CA TYR A 21 8.32 13.12 -6.96
C TYR A 21 9.21 13.88 -5.97
N LYS A 22 9.06 13.57 -4.67
CA LYS A 22 9.82 14.21 -3.61
C LYS A 22 11.33 14.12 -3.87
N GLY A 23 12.03 15.24 -3.72
CA GLY A 23 13.46 15.33 -3.95
C GLY A 23 13.88 15.19 -5.40
N ASP A 24 12.96 15.49 -6.33
CA ASP A 24 13.19 15.46 -7.78
C ASP A 24 13.67 14.11 -8.31
N ARG A 25 13.13 13.02 -7.72
CA ARG A 25 13.43 11.67 -8.16
C ARG A 25 12.77 11.35 -9.50
N ALA A 26 13.39 10.48 -10.29
CA ALA A 26 12.88 10.07 -11.60
C ALA A 26 11.58 9.27 -11.50
N CYS A 27 11.45 8.45 -10.48
CA CYS A 27 10.25 7.64 -10.24
C CYS A 27 10.00 7.42 -8.74
N ALA A 28 8.89 6.76 -8.41
CA ALA A 28 8.52 6.42 -7.04
C ALA A 28 8.05 4.98 -6.92
N ILE A 29 8.22 4.38 -5.73
CA ILE A 29 7.73 3.04 -5.41
C ILE A 29 6.96 3.07 -4.09
N SER A 30 5.79 2.45 -4.08
CA SER A 30 5.06 2.09 -2.87
C SER A 30 5.02 0.57 -2.71
N TYR A 31 5.48 0.07 -1.57
CA TYR A 31 5.29 -1.32 -1.17
C TYR A 31 4.03 -1.44 -0.34
N THR A 32 3.13 -2.32 -0.76
CA THR A 32 1.80 -2.45 -0.19
C THR A 32 1.51 -3.90 0.20
N PHE A 33 0.90 -4.07 1.37
CA PHE A 33 0.66 -5.35 1.99
C PHE A 33 -0.82 -5.49 2.33
N ASP A 34 -1.45 -6.54 1.82
CA ASP A 34 -2.89 -6.73 1.96
C ASP A 34 -3.22 -7.70 3.10
N ASP A 35 -4.44 -7.61 3.63
CA ASP A 35 -5.07 -8.54 4.58
C ASP A 35 -4.56 -8.50 6.02
N GLY A 36 -3.55 -7.73 6.35
CA GLY A 36 -3.10 -7.55 7.73
C GLY A 36 -2.52 -8.81 8.39
N LEU A 37 -1.68 -9.60 7.69
CA LEU A 37 -1.03 -10.78 8.24
C LEU A 37 -0.11 -10.41 9.42
N ALA A 38 0.01 -11.28 10.42
CA ALA A 38 0.87 -11.04 11.59
C ALA A 38 2.34 -10.79 11.21
N GLU A 39 2.85 -11.44 10.18
CA GLU A 39 4.23 -11.23 9.72
C GLU A 39 4.47 -9.84 9.08
N HIS A 40 3.41 -9.06 8.83
CA HIS A 40 3.60 -7.68 8.39
C HIS A 40 4.24 -6.82 9.48
N SER A 41 3.86 -7.02 10.76
CA SER A 41 4.46 -6.32 11.91
C SER A 41 5.80 -6.92 12.33
N THR A 42 5.96 -8.25 12.21
CA THR A 42 7.13 -8.97 12.76
C THR A 42 8.26 -9.17 11.76
N VAL A 43 7.96 -9.09 10.46
CA VAL A 43 8.94 -9.35 9.39
C VAL A 43 8.98 -8.20 8.39
N ALA A 44 7.87 -7.88 7.71
CA ALA A 44 7.89 -6.93 6.60
C ALA A 44 8.24 -5.51 7.05
N ALA A 45 7.57 -4.98 8.08
CA ALA A 45 7.83 -3.64 8.59
C ALA A 45 9.26 -3.47 9.10
N PRO A 46 9.83 -4.37 9.93
CA PRO A 46 11.23 -4.30 10.34
C PRO A 46 12.23 -4.29 9.18
N GLU A 47 11.99 -5.10 8.14
CA GLU A 47 12.88 -5.14 6.98
C GLU A 47 12.82 -3.87 6.13
N LEU A 48 11.64 -3.23 6.03
CA LEU A 48 11.50 -1.90 5.43
C LEU A 48 12.20 -0.83 6.29
N GLU A 49 11.96 -0.85 7.61
CA GLU A 49 12.53 0.11 8.58
C GLU A 49 14.07 0.11 8.56
N LYS A 50 14.71 -1.06 8.49
CA LYS A 50 16.18 -1.19 8.39
C LYS A 50 16.77 -0.41 7.20
N ARG A 51 16.00 -0.24 6.14
CA ARG A 51 16.39 0.47 4.93
C ARG A 51 15.92 1.92 4.87
N GLY A 52 15.25 2.38 5.94
CA GLY A 52 14.65 3.71 6.01
C GLY A 52 13.33 3.83 5.25
N PHE A 53 12.77 2.71 4.78
CA PHE A 53 11.51 2.67 4.05
C PHE A 53 10.31 2.59 4.98
N ARG A 54 9.14 2.95 4.45
CA ARG A 54 7.83 2.72 5.07
C ARG A 54 6.92 2.05 4.05
N GLY A 55 6.02 1.20 4.53
CA GLY A 55 5.05 0.52 3.69
C GLY A 55 3.62 0.95 4.00
N THR A 56 2.70 0.59 3.11
CA THR A 56 1.27 0.71 3.30
C THR A 56 0.67 -0.65 3.61
N PHE A 57 -0.07 -0.75 4.72
CA PHE A 57 -0.70 -1.97 5.19
C PHE A 57 -2.22 -1.79 5.17
N TRP A 58 -2.87 -2.46 4.23
CA TRP A 58 -4.33 -2.45 4.13
C TRP A 58 -4.94 -3.58 4.93
N VAL A 59 -5.74 -3.22 5.91
CA VAL A 59 -6.25 -4.16 6.90
C VAL A 59 -7.78 -4.29 6.86
N CYS A 60 -8.23 -5.50 7.16
CA CYS A 60 -9.62 -5.82 7.40
C CYS A 60 -9.85 -5.94 8.89
N GLY A 61 -10.67 -5.07 9.48
CA GLY A 61 -10.90 -5.06 10.92
C GLY A 61 -11.42 -6.38 11.46
N TYR A 62 -12.29 -7.07 10.72
CA TYR A 62 -12.76 -8.41 11.07
C TYR A 62 -11.64 -9.43 11.23
N TYR A 63 -10.61 -9.38 10.40
CA TYR A 63 -9.44 -10.25 10.53
C TYR A 63 -8.57 -9.85 11.73
N THR A 64 -8.39 -8.54 11.93
CA THR A 64 -7.63 -8.00 13.06
C THR A 64 -8.28 -8.37 14.41
N GLU A 65 -9.61 -8.41 14.50
CA GLU A 65 -10.31 -8.88 15.71
C GLU A 65 -10.07 -10.38 16.02
N GLN A 66 -9.80 -11.19 14.98
CA GLN A 66 -9.44 -12.59 15.18
C GLN A 66 -7.97 -12.75 15.61
N GLY A 67 -7.11 -11.84 15.20
CA GLY A 67 -5.70 -11.79 15.59
C GLY A 67 -4.97 -13.12 15.36
N ALA A 68 -4.18 -13.55 16.35
CA ALA A 68 -3.40 -14.78 16.28
C ALA A 68 -4.23 -16.08 16.23
N SER A 69 -5.51 -16.04 16.60
CA SER A 69 -6.41 -17.20 16.58
C SER A 69 -6.98 -17.51 15.19
N ALA A 70 -6.80 -16.61 14.21
CA ALA A 70 -7.20 -16.87 12.84
C ALA A 70 -6.41 -18.03 12.22
N LYS A 71 -7.03 -18.76 11.28
CA LYS A 71 -6.33 -19.85 10.54
C LYS A 71 -5.01 -19.38 9.88
N VAL A 72 -4.98 -18.13 9.43
CA VAL A 72 -3.77 -17.40 9.04
C VAL A 72 -3.63 -16.27 10.06
N PRO A 73 -2.60 -16.26 10.92
CA PRO A 73 -2.45 -15.24 11.96
C PRO A 73 -2.48 -13.82 11.42
N ARG A 74 -3.18 -12.93 12.13
CA ARG A 74 -3.37 -11.53 11.76
C ARG A 74 -2.78 -10.61 12.82
N MET A 75 -2.42 -9.40 12.38
CA MET A 75 -2.00 -8.35 13.30
C MET A 75 -3.13 -7.96 14.25
N THR A 76 -2.74 -7.64 15.47
CA THR A 76 -3.62 -7.02 16.47
C THR A 76 -3.73 -5.52 16.28
N TRP A 77 -4.74 -4.88 16.89
CA TRP A 77 -4.86 -3.42 16.88
C TRP A 77 -3.67 -2.73 17.54
N ASP A 78 -3.04 -3.35 18.53
CA ASP A 78 -1.85 -2.79 19.19
C ASP A 78 -0.64 -2.80 18.27
N GLU A 79 -0.39 -3.89 17.55
CA GLU A 79 0.67 -3.96 16.53
C GLU A 79 0.45 -2.92 15.43
N LEU A 80 -0.76 -2.77 14.94
CA LEU A 80 -1.11 -1.77 13.92
C LEU A 80 -0.89 -0.33 14.43
N ARG A 81 -1.21 -0.08 15.70
CA ARG A 81 -0.97 1.22 16.34
C ARG A 81 0.52 1.52 16.42
N GLU A 82 1.34 0.55 16.81
CA GLU A 82 2.81 0.72 16.87
C GLU A 82 3.41 0.92 15.47
N MET A 83 2.94 0.20 14.46
CA MET A 83 3.37 0.41 13.08
C MET A 83 3.03 1.82 12.58
N SER A 84 1.82 2.31 12.89
CA SER A 84 1.41 3.68 12.55
C SER A 84 2.30 4.73 13.21
N LYS A 85 2.64 4.56 14.49
CA LYS A 85 3.58 5.45 15.21
C LYS A 85 4.97 5.49 14.58
N LYS A 86 5.41 4.39 14.00
CA LYS A 86 6.69 4.28 13.28
C LYS A 86 6.65 4.88 11.87
N GLY A 87 5.50 5.40 11.45
CA GLY A 87 5.31 6.08 10.16
C GLY A 87 4.89 5.19 9.01
N HIS A 88 4.54 3.92 9.25
CA HIS A 88 3.86 3.11 8.25
C HIS A 88 2.42 3.60 8.06
N GLU A 89 1.91 3.48 6.84
CA GLU A 89 0.51 3.73 6.58
C GLU A 89 -0.31 2.47 6.95
N VAL A 90 -1.27 2.62 7.85
CA VAL A 90 -2.31 1.64 8.11
C VAL A 90 -3.60 2.18 7.51
N SER A 91 -4.21 1.43 6.60
CA SER A 91 -5.40 1.91 5.89
C SER A 91 -6.40 0.79 5.58
N SER A 92 -7.47 1.13 4.87
CA SER A 92 -8.68 0.31 4.83
C SER A 92 -8.72 -0.67 3.66
N HIS A 93 -9.05 -1.95 3.97
CA HIS A 93 -9.28 -3.02 3.00
C HIS A 93 -10.70 -3.63 3.15
N SER A 94 -11.69 -2.83 3.47
CA SER A 94 -13.03 -3.20 3.91
C SER A 94 -13.07 -3.92 5.27
N TRP A 95 -14.26 -4.12 5.82
CA TRP A 95 -14.41 -4.76 7.13
C TRP A 95 -14.06 -6.25 7.11
N ALA A 96 -14.72 -7.03 6.25
CA ALA A 96 -14.64 -8.50 6.27
C ALA A 96 -14.17 -9.11 4.95
N HIS A 97 -13.46 -8.33 4.12
CA HIS A 97 -12.93 -8.78 2.84
C HIS A 97 -13.96 -9.48 1.94
N LYS A 98 -15.21 -9.00 1.94
CA LYS A 98 -16.25 -9.57 1.09
C LYS A 98 -16.05 -9.16 -0.37
N ASN A 99 -16.39 -10.07 -1.28
CA ASN A 99 -16.36 -9.75 -2.71
C ASN A 99 -17.50 -8.80 -3.06
N ALA A 100 -17.18 -7.56 -3.39
CA ALA A 100 -18.15 -6.51 -3.69
C ALA A 100 -19.04 -6.84 -4.92
N LYS A 101 -18.63 -7.78 -5.79
CA LYS A 101 -19.47 -8.29 -6.88
C LYS A 101 -20.76 -8.97 -6.37
N ARG A 102 -20.77 -9.42 -5.12
CA ARG A 102 -21.89 -10.14 -4.49
C ARG A 102 -22.67 -9.29 -3.48
N LEU A 103 -22.37 -8.01 -3.40
CA LEU A 103 -22.93 -7.07 -2.44
C LEU A 103 -23.78 -6.00 -3.16
N THR A 104 -24.76 -5.45 -2.47
CA THR A 104 -25.39 -4.19 -2.89
C THR A 104 -24.43 -3.03 -2.62
N ILE A 105 -24.69 -1.89 -3.21
CA ILE A 105 -23.84 -0.70 -2.99
C ILE A 105 -23.87 -0.21 -1.54
N GLU A 106 -25.03 -0.33 -0.88
CA GLU A 106 -25.19 -0.01 0.54
C GLU A 106 -24.37 -0.95 1.43
N GLN A 107 -24.30 -2.23 1.07
CA GLN A 107 -23.47 -3.21 1.78
C GLN A 107 -21.97 -2.91 1.59
N VAL A 108 -21.56 -2.52 0.38
CA VAL A 108 -20.17 -2.08 0.14
C VAL A 108 -19.84 -0.84 0.96
N LYS A 109 -20.75 0.15 1.00
CA LYS A 109 -20.62 1.33 1.83
C LYS A 109 -20.46 0.97 3.30
N SER A 110 -21.31 0.10 3.81
CA SER A 110 -21.26 -0.37 5.21
C SER A 110 -19.92 -1.08 5.54
N GLU A 111 -19.41 -1.91 4.63
CA GLU A 111 -18.10 -2.57 4.78
C GLU A 111 -16.96 -1.55 4.88
N ILE A 112 -16.98 -0.48 4.08
CA ILE A 112 -15.99 0.60 4.10
C ILE A 112 -16.08 1.40 5.41
N GLU A 113 -17.27 1.92 5.73
CA GLU A 113 -17.50 2.78 6.89
C GLU A 113 -17.23 2.07 8.22
N LYS A 114 -17.60 0.79 8.32
CA LYS A 114 -17.35 -0.02 9.50
C LYS A 114 -15.85 -0.21 9.73
N ASN A 115 -15.09 -0.49 8.66
CA ASN A 115 -13.64 -0.66 8.78
C ASN A 115 -12.93 0.65 9.15
N ASP A 116 -13.31 1.75 8.52
CA ASP A 116 -12.75 3.07 8.81
C ASP A 116 -13.01 3.48 10.27
N SER A 117 -14.23 3.26 10.74
CA SER A 117 -14.61 3.52 12.13
C SER A 117 -13.81 2.66 13.11
N ALA A 118 -13.58 1.38 12.80
CA ALA A 118 -12.78 0.47 13.63
C ALA A 118 -11.31 0.91 13.67
N ILE A 119 -10.72 1.28 12.53
CA ILE A 119 -9.34 1.80 12.48
C ILE A 119 -9.23 3.08 13.30
N TYR A 120 -10.16 4.01 13.14
CA TYR A 120 -10.15 5.26 13.93
C TYR A 120 -10.32 4.99 15.43
N ALA A 121 -11.26 4.16 15.82
CA ALA A 121 -11.51 3.83 17.23
C ALA A 121 -10.32 3.17 17.94
N ASN A 122 -9.60 2.30 17.22
CA ASN A 122 -8.50 1.51 17.81
C ASN A 122 -7.13 2.17 17.67
N ILE A 123 -6.89 2.91 16.58
CA ILE A 123 -5.55 3.47 16.27
C ILE A 123 -5.54 5.00 16.37
N GLY A 124 -6.68 5.65 16.25
CA GLY A 124 -6.81 7.11 16.29
C GLY A 124 -6.50 7.81 14.96
N ILE A 125 -6.43 7.08 13.86
CA ILE A 125 -6.16 7.62 12.52
C ILE A 125 -7.36 7.48 11.60
N VAL A 126 -7.53 8.44 10.69
CA VAL A 126 -8.49 8.32 9.59
C VAL A 126 -7.78 7.65 8.41
N PRO A 127 -8.29 6.51 7.87
CA PRO A 127 -7.70 5.85 6.71
C PRO A 127 -7.64 6.79 5.51
N ARG A 128 -6.44 7.01 4.98
CA ARG A 128 -6.20 7.96 3.88
C ARG A 128 -6.26 7.33 2.50
N THR A 129 -6.12 6.00 2.44
CA THR A 129 -6.21 5.24 1.20
C THR A 129 -7.20 4.09 1.33
N TYR A 130 -7.53 3.45 0.21
CA TYR A 130 -8.38 2.26 0.18
C TYR A 130 -7.88 1.25 -0.85
N CYS A 131 -7.97 -0.03 -0.48
CA CYS A 131 -7.70 -1.15 -1.36
C CYS A 131 -8.96 -2.01 -1.54
N TYR A 132 -9.25 -2.37 -2.78
CA TYR A 132 -10.46 -3.12 -3.13
C TYR A 132 -10.26 -4.63 -2.92
N PRO A 133 -11.03 -5.30 -2.05
CA PRO A 133 -11.03 -6.76 -1.94
C PRO A 133 -11.23 -7.42 -3.32
N TYR A 134 -10.46 -8.49 -3.59
CA TYR A 134 -10.45 -9.17 -4.89
C TYR A 134 -10.14 -8.27 -6.10
N ASN A 135 -9.61 -7.06 -5.86
CA ASN A 135 -9.40 -6.04 -6.89
C ASN A 135 -10.67 -5.70 -7.71
N TYR A 136 -11.86 -6.02 -7.15
CA TYR A 136 -13.14 -5.74 -7.81
C TYR A 136 -13.59 -4.31 -7.51
N LYS A 137 -13.87 -3.57 -8.57
CA LYS A 137 -14.29 -2.16 -8.51
C LYS A 137 -15.14 -1.80 -9.72
N THR A 138 -16.15 -0.99 -9.49
CA THR A 138 -16.92 -0.26 -10.49
C THR A 138 -16.68 1.24 -10.32
N GLU A 139 -17.08 2.06 -11.26
CA GLU A 139 -16.96 3.52 -11.13
C GLU A 139 -17.67 4.04 -9.88
N GLU A 140 -18.84 3.48 -9.57
CA GLU A 140 -19.61 3.82 -8.37
C GLU A 140 -18.86 3.46 -7.09
N ILE A 141 -18.29 2.25 -7.01
CA ILE A 141 -17.47 1.82 -5.86
C ILE A 141 -16.22 2.70 -5.73
N VAL A 142 -15.56 3.02 -6.84
CA VAL A 142 -14.39 3.91 -6.83
C VAL A 142 -14.76 5.30 -6.35
N SER A 143 -15.84 5.88 -6.86
CA SER A 143 -16.35 7.18 -6.42
C SER A 143 -16.64 7.20 -4.91
N MET A 144 -17.31 6.16 -4.41
CA MET A 144 -17.62 6.01 -2.98
C MET A 144 -16.36 5.84 -2.14
N ALA A 145 -15.48 4.92 -2.51
CA ALA A 145 -14.27 4.60 -1.75
C ALA A 145 -13.24 5.74 -1.77
N SER A 146 -13.26 6.59 -2.78
CA SER A 146 -12.37 7.76 -2.90
C SER A 146 -12.80 8.95 -2.05
N LYS A 147 -14.04 8.96 -1.57
CA LYS A 147 -14.58 10.10 -0.83
C LYS A 147 -13.82 10.31 0.49
N GLY A 148 -13.24 11.49 0.64
CA GLY A 148 -12.45 11.85 1.83
C GLY A 148 -11.06 11.19 1.90
N ARG A 149 -10.59 10.52 0.83
CA ARG A 149 -9.28 9.90 0.75
C ARG A 149 -8.36 10.60 -0.24
N VAL A 150 -7.07 10.41 -0.05
CA VAL A 150 -6.04 10.94 -0.98
C VAL A 150 -5.89 10.05 -2.21
N ALA A 151 -6.12 8.74 -2.08
CA ALA A 151 -6.04 7.79 -3.17
C ALA A 151 -6.77 6.46 -2.88
N THR A 152 -7.03 5.70 -3.94
CA THR A 152 -7.39 4.28 -3.86
C THR A 152 -6.48 3.48 -4.81
N ARG A 153 -6.14 2.24 -4.45
CA ARG A 153 -5.28 1.41 -5.29
C ARG A 153 -6.05 0.84 -6.47
N THR A 154 -5.88 1.44 -7.61
CA THR A 154 -6.49 0.97 -8.87
C THR A 154 -5.52 0.25 -9.79
N LYS A 155 -4.19 0.43 -9.58
CA LYS A 155 -3.09 -0.15 -10.35
C LYS A 155 -2.06 -0.75 -9.40
N GLN A 156 -1.56 -1.92 -9.72
CA GLN A 156 -0.54 -2.62 -8.93
C GLN A 156 0.18 -3.68 -9.76
N ILE A 157 1.34 -4.10 -9.30
CA ILE A 157 1.98 -5.35 -9.71
C ILE A 157 2.10 -6.29 -8.51
N SER A 158 1.93 -7.60 -8.73
CA SER A 158 2.23 -8.60 -7.72
C SER A 158 3.74 -8.78 -7.60
N ILE A 159 4.27 -8.60 -6.38
CA ILE A 159 5.67 -8.76 -6.05
C ILE A 159 5.97 -10.01 -5.20
N GLY A 160 4.93 -10.74 -4.75
CA GLY A 160 5.07 -12.01 -4.01
C GLY A 160 5.20 -13.23 -4.91
N GLY A 161 5.05 -14.40 -4.35
CA GLY A 161 4.92 -15.74 -4.94
C GLY A 161 5.71 -16.12 -6.17
N LYS A 162 5.48 -15.43 -7.26
CA LYS A 162 6.09 -15.69 -8.58
C LYS A 162 7.22 -14.71 -8.94
N SER A 163 7.68 -13.91 -7.99
CA SER A 163 8.78 -12.98 -8.24
C SER A 163 10.11 -13.71 -8.42
N THR A 164 10.93 -13.16 -9.30
CA THR A 164 12.33 -13.56 -9.53
C THR A 164 13.18 -12.29 -9.58
N PRO A 165 14.52 -12.40 -9.43
CA PRO A 165 15.40 -11.26 -9.57
C PRO A 165 15.19 -10.52 -10.91
N GLU A 166 15.03 -11.26 -12.02
CA GLU A 166 14.85 -10.69 -13.35
C GLU A 166 13.54 -9.92 -13.48
N ARG A 167 12.46 -10.38 -12.81
CA ARG A 167 11.18 -9.66 -12.78
C ARG A 167 11.29 -8.36 -12.01
N PHE A 168 11.98 -8.36 -10.88
CA PHE A 168 12.25 -7.13 -10.12
C PHE A 168 13.11 -6.16 -10.93
N ASP A 169 14.17 -6.65 -11.56
CA ASP A 169 15.06 -5.82 -12.38
C ASP A 169 14.33 -5.21 -13.58
N LYS A 170 13.52 -6.01 -14.25
CA LYS A 170 12.68 -5.52 -15.34
C LYS A 170 11.70 -4.45 -14.86
N TRP A 171 11.05 -4.66 -13.73
CA TRP A 171 10.12 -3.69 -13.16
C TRP A 171 10.81 -2.36 -12.87
N LEU A 172 11.96 -2.36 -12.20
CA LEU A 172 12.73 -1.15 -11.93
C LEU A 172 13.14 -0.43 -13.21
N LYS A 173 13.64 -1.17 -14.19
CA LYS A 173 14.02 -0.62 -15.49
C LYS A 173 12.85 0.02 -16.23
N ASP A 174 11.71 -0.65 -16.26
CA ASP A 174 10.51 -0.15 -16.92
C ASP A 174 9.97 1.11 -16.20
N LEU A 175 9.99 1.09 -14.86
CA LEU A 175 9.53 2.18 -14.03
C LEU A 175 10.38 3.44 -14.22
N MET A 176 11.70 3.31 -14.19
CA MET A 176 12.62 4.41 -14.42
C MET A 176 12.51 4.98 -15.83
N LYS A 177 12.36 4.11 -16.84
CA LYS A 177 12.16 4.54 -18.23
C LYS A 177 10.84 5.31 -18.42
N ALA A 178 9.79 4.91 -17.71
CA ALA A 178 8.48 5.54 -17.79
C ALA A 178 8.36 6.78 -16.89
N GLU A 179 9.32 7.00 -15.99
CA GLU A 179 9.25 8.03 -14.95
C GLU A 179 7.92 7.98 -14.17
N ASP A 180 7.47 6.77 -13.82
CA ASP A 180 6.15 6.52 -13.27
C ASP A 180 6.21 6.14 -11.78
N TRP A 181 5.06 5.97 -11.18
CA TRP A 181 4.88 5.50 -9.82
C TRP A 181 4.51 4.01 -9.81
N GLY A 182 5.39 3.18 -9.28
CA GLY A 182 5.18 1.75 -9.11
C GLY A 182 4.51 1.42 -7.78
N VAL A 183 3.47 0.58 -7.84
CA VAL A 183 2.81 0.04 -6.65
C VAL A 183 3.01 -1.46 -6.62
N GLY A 184 3.91 -1.93 -5.77
CA GLY A 184 4.15 -3.34 -5.51
C GLY A 184 3.16 -3.88 -4.47
N MET A 185 2.55 -5.02 -4.74
CA MET A 185 1.57 -5.65 -3.87
C MET A 185 1.96 -7.10 -3.53
N THR A 186 1.89 -7.45 -2.27
CA THR A 186 1.92 -8.83 -1.77
C THR A 186 1.02 -8.99 -0.55
N HIS A 187 0.66 -10.23 -0.21
CA HIS A 187 0.01 -10.56 1.05
C HIS A 187 1.03 -11.16 2.00
N GLY A 188 1.63 -12.28 1.64
CA GLY A 188 2.54 -13.02 2.50
C GLY A 188 4.02 -12.77 2.25
N ILE A 189 4.84 -12.96 3.28
CA ILE A 189 6.29 -13.03 3.19
C ILE A 189 6.73 -14.50 3.27
N ASN A 190 6.49 -15.17 4.39
CA ASN A 190 6.83 -16.59 4.61
C ASN A 190 5.62 -17.51 4.47
N TYR A 191 4.40 -17.00 4.67
CA TYR A 191 3.16 -17.77 4.60
C TYR A 191 2.00 -16.92 4.06
N GLY A 192 0.87 -17.56 3.81
CA GLY A 192 -0.31 -16.91 3.25
C GLY A 192 -0.38 -17.00 1.73
N TYR A 193 -1.35 -16.31 1.17
CA TYR A 193 -1.52 -16.23 -0.28
C TYR A 193 -0.32 -15.50 -0.89
N ASP A 194 0.23 -15.97 -1.97
CA ASP A 194 1.37 -15.39 -2.70
C ASP A 194 2.67 -15.16 -1.89
N ALA A 195 2.90 -15.91 -0.79
CA ALA A 195 4.16 -15.86 -0.06
C ALA A 195 5.38 -16.10 -0.98
N PHE A 196 6.48 -15.44 -0.69
CA PHE A 196 7.71 -15.58 -1.47
C PHE A 196 8.25 -17.00 -1.39
N LYS A 197 8.81 -17.51 -2.50
CA LYS A 197 9.57 -18.77 -2.47
C LYS A 197 10.79 -18.69 -1.57
N SER A 198 11.43 -17.53 -1.56
CA SER A 198 12.48 -17.14 -0.63
C SER A 198 12.31 -15.65 -0.31
N PRO A 199 12.10 -15.28 0.95
CA PRO A 199 12.01 -13.88 1.35
C PRO A 199 13.25 -13.06 1.01
N SER A 200 14.44 -13.68 0.89
CA SER A 200 15.68 -13.00 0.49
C SER A 200 15.55 -12.28 -0.85
N LEU A 201 14.75 -12.81 -1.78
CA LEU A 201 14.47 -12.15 -3.06
C LEU A 201 13.89 -10.75 -2.89
N PHE A 202 13.02 -10.59 -1.90
CA PHE A 202 12.43 -9.28 -1.62
C PHE A 202 13.42 -8.38 -0.91
N TRP A 203 14.22 -8.92 0.02
CA TRP A 203 15.24 -8.14 0.72
C TRP A 203 16.33 -7.63 -0.23
N GLU A 204 16.81 -8.47 -1.12
CA GLU A 204 17.77 -8.11 -2.17
C GLU A 204 17.22 -7.01 -3.09
N HIS A 205 15.95 -7.12 -3.47
CA HIS A 205 15.26 -6.07 -4.22
C HIS A 205 15.20 -4.74 -3.45
N LEU A 206 14.84 -4.79 -2.15
CA LEU A 206 14.80 -3.58 -1.30
C LEU A 206 16.20 -2.96 -1.15
N ASP A 207 17.25 -3.77 -1.01
CA ASP A 207 18.64 -3.30 -0.95
C ASP A 207 19.06 -2.62 -2.26
N LYS A 208 18.65 -3.18 -3.39
CA LYS A 208 18.87 -2.57 -4.70
C LYS A 208 18.15 -1.22 -4.83
N VAL A 209 16.88 -1.16 -4.45
CA VAL A 209 16.12 0.11 -4.45
C VAL A 209 16.76 1.13 -3.50
N LYS A 210 17.23 0.69 -2.32
CA LYS A 210 17.96 1.57 -1.40
C LYS A 210 19.23 2.14 -2.01
N SER A 211 19.98 1.36 -2.78
CA SER A 211 21.15 1.85 -3.48
C SER A 211 20.85 2.87 -4.60
N MET A 212 19.60 3.02 -4.98
CA MET A 212 19.10 3.93 -6.02
C MET A 212 18.24 5.06 -5.46
N GLU A 213 18.34 5.37 -4.17
CA GLU A 213 17.49 6.37 -3.49
C GLU A 213 17.68 7.82 -3.97
N ASP A 214 18.73 8.07 -4.75
CA ASP A 214 18.95 9.33 -5.49
C ASP A 214 18.04 9.45 -6.72
N GLN A 215 17.55 8.33 -7.25
CA GLN A 215 16.71 8.26 -8.46
C GLN A 215 15.27 7.81 -8.16
N ILE A 216 15.05 7.05 -7.08
CA ILE A 216 13.77 6.45 -6.71
C ILE A 216 13.33 6.98 -5.35
N TRP A 217 12.11 7.51 -5.29
CA TRP A 217 11.45 7.90 -4.06
C TRP A 217 10.54 6.81 -3.52
#